data_ce973414ee61818b5d2d828b393638de
#
_entry.id   ce973414ee61818b5d2d828b393638de
#
_cell.length_a   1.000
_cell.length_b   1.000
_cell.length_c   1.000
_cell.angle_alpha   90.00
_cell.angle_beta   90.00
_cell.angle_gamma   90.00
#
_symmetry.space_group_name_H-M   'P 1'
#
loop_
_entity.id
_entity.type
_entity.pdbx_description
1 polymer ?
#
loop_
_entity_poly.entity_id
_entity_poly.type
_entity_poly.pdbx_seq_one_letter_code
_entity_poly.pdbx_strand_id
1 'polypeptide(L)'
;MRIHHEPIEVLHRRQDHSTAEHLLAPTLFETVSAPARSLVGVPVLESPPPTSHLRVFRWGSSVPCAWGHSAEPADGAVWRDSASKCDHGGMRSALVTHPSSLDHVAPWDHPERPERVTAAVEGARDSDAEIIEVAARKATRSELLAVHTERYLERLQELSTEGGGALDSDTYVSAASWKAAQFAAGAGLTAVEAIDAGHADFGFAAVRPPGHHAEAARAMGFCLLNNVAVTAAALVRRGARVAVVDWDAHHGNGTQDLFIGSPDVLYLSTHHAPFYPGTGRVEEVGGGLGTGTSVNIPLPGGSGGRSYRDAFARVVLPILGQYGPDWLLVSAGYDGHAEDPLGGMALIATDYEAMAASLGIAMDRTNTVFLLEGGYNLRAVKESVTATLNGFAFGSLPIERPRTGDPWVDHAVAVDSLFWDLD
;
A
#
# COMPACT_ATOMS: atom_id res chain seq x y z
N MET A 1 -27.27 56.81 -22.85
CA MET A 1 -26.13 56.48 -23.71
C MET A 1 -26.23 54.98 -23.99
N ARG A 2 -26.70 54.62 -25.18
CA ARG A 2 -26.91 53.24 -25.62
C ARG A 2 -25.60 52.74 -26.22
N ILE A 3 -25.15 51.55 -25.81
CA ILE A 3 -24.02 50.89 -26.44
C ILE A 3 -24.58 49.60 -27.09
N HIS A 4 -24.33 49.50 -28.41
CA HIS A 4 -24.77 48.42 -29.28
C HIS A 4 -23.98 47.15 -29.05
N HIS A 5 -24.68 46.01 -29.03
CA HIS A 5 -24.09 44.67 -29.19
C HIS A 5 -24.11 44.29 -30.67
N GLU A 6 -22.98 43.89 -31.22
CA GLU A 6 -22.90 43.13 -32.46
C GLU A 6 -22.57 41.68 -32.19
N PRO A 7 -23.13 40.72 -32.94
CA PRO A 7 -22.86 39.30 -32.74
C PRO A 7 -21.66 38.82 -33.58
N ILE A 8 -20.84 37.94 -33.00
CA ILE A 8 -19.72 37.28 -33.68
C ILE A 8 -20.25 36.07 -34.43
N GLU A 9 -20.04 36.04 -35.74
CA GLU A 9 -20.32 34.94 -36.65
C GLU A 9 -19.34 33.77 -36.42
N VAL A 10 -19.88 32.55 -36.27
CA VAL A 10 -19.13 31.30 -36.23
C VAL A 10 -18.99 30.73 -37.62
N LEU A 11 -17.77 30.74 -38.15
CA LEU A 11 -17.40 30.13 -39.42
C LEU A 11 -17.25 28.60 -39.27
N HIS A 12 -18.24 27.86 -39.79
CA HIS A 12 -18.11 26.43 -40.06
C HIS A 12 -17.23 26.18 -41.30
N ARG A 13 -16.07 25.55 -41.11
CA ARG A 13 -15.35 24.90 -42.22
C ARG A 13 -15.72 23.42 -42.25
N ARG A 14 -16.39 23.05 -43.32
CA ARG A 14 -16.53 21.64 -43.79
C ARG A 14 -15.19 21.20 -44.36
N GLN A 15 -14.72 20.02 -43.99
CA GLN A 15 -13.69 19.28 -44.72
C GLN A 15 -14.33 18.10 -45.40
N ASP A 16 -14.12 18.05 -46.71
CA ASP A 16 -14.57 17.01 -47.63
C ASP A 16 -13.78 15.74 -47.50
N HIS A 17 -14.49 14.61 -47.58
CA HIS A 17 -13.92 13.31 -47.80
C HIS A 17 -13.45 13.15 -49.25
N SER A 18 -12.20 12.72 -49.43
CA SER A 18 -11.73 12.16 -50.69
C SER A 18 -10.94 10.86 -50.38
N THR A 19 -11.44 9.80 -50.95
CA THR A 19 -10.96 8.45 -51.03
C THR A 19 -9.62 8.35 -51.74
N ALA A 20 -8.70 7.48 -51.24
CA ALA A 20 -7.67 6.84 -52.04
C ALA A 20 -7.39 5.47 -51.49
N GLU A 21 -7.92 4.44 -52.20
CA GLU A 21 -7.40 3.07 -52.22
C GLU A 21 -6.02 3.09 -52.87
N HIS A 22 -5.05 2.33 -52.34
CA HIS A 22 -4.26 1.37 -53.11
C HIS A 22 -3.14 0.68 -52.32
N LEU A 23 -3.16 -0.62 -52.49
CA LEU A 23 -2.06 -1.59 -52.62
C LEU A 23 -1.43 -2.22 -51.38
N LEU A 24 -1.89 -3.44 -51.17
CA LEU A 24 -1.24 -4.57 -50.49
C LEU A 24 0.04 -5.03 -51.23
N ALA A 25 1.11 -5.29 -50.48
CA ALA A 25 2.15 -6.25 -50.88
C ALA A 25 2.59 -7.06 -49.64
N PRO A 26 2.68 -8.39 -49.75
CA PRO A 26 3.07 -9.26 -48.65
C PRO A 26 4.58 -9.44 -48.60
N THR A 27 5.19 -9.28 -47.45
CA THR A 27 6.58 -9.67 -47.19
C THR A 27 6.62 -11.05 -46.54
N LEU A 28 7.30 -11.96 -47.22
CA LEU A 28 7.62 -13.33 -46.86
C LEU A 28 8.47 -13.39 -45.58
N PHE A 29 8.05 -14.23 -44.64
CA PHE A 29 8.90 -14.68 -43.52
C PHE A 29 9.63 -15.95 -43.99
N GLU A 30 10.94 -15.87 -44.13
CA GLU A 30 11.81 -17.05 -44.28
C GLU A 30 12.00 -17.71 -42.90
N THR A 31 11.60 -18.97 -42.80
CA THR A 31 11.89 -19.86 -41.70
C THR A 31 13.32 -20.40 -41.81
N VAL A 32 14.19 -20.00 -40.89
CA VAL A 32 15.51 -20.63 -40.74
C VAL A 32 15.39 -21.76 -39.73
N SER A 33 15.51 -22.98 -40.23
CA SER A 33 15.60 -24.22 -39.47
C SER A 33 17.05 -24.45 -39.04
N ALA A 34 17.32 -24.58 -37.74
CA ALA A 34 18.61 -25.02 -37.21
C ALA A 34 18.47 -26.41 -36.58
N PRO A 35 19.49 -27.29 -36.72
CA PRO A 35 19.37 -28.71 -36.38
C PRO A 35 19.52 -29.00 -34.89
N ALA A 36 18.74 -29.98 -34.42
CA ALA A 36 18.79 -30.54 -33.09
C ALA A 36 20.17 -31.18 -32.80
N ARG A 37 20.81 -30.77 -31.71
CA ARG A 37 21.91 -31.51 -31.08
C ARG A 37 21.39 -32.27 -29.86
N SER A 38 21.50 -33.57 -29.95
CA SER A 38 21.32 -34.54 -28.88
C SER A 38 22.31 -34.26 -27.75
N LEU A 39 21.83 -34.11 -26.51
CA LEU A 39 22.64 -34.20 -25.31
C LEU A 39 22.11 -35.32 -24.41
N VAL A 40 23.01 -36.22 -24.17
CA VAL A 40 22.91 -37.45 -23.38
C VAL A 40 22.91 -37.11 -21.89
N GLY A 41 21.99 -37.73 -21.14
CA GLY A 41 22.18 -38.21 -19.77
C GLY A 41 22.40 -37.19 -18.65
N VAL A 42 21.32 -36.88 -17.93
CA VAL A 42 21.40 -36.42 -16.51
C VAL A 42 20.53 -37.36 -15.69
N PRO A 43 21.00 -37.88 -14.55
CA PRO A 43 20.25 -38.83 -13.73
C PRO A 43 19.09 -38.18 -13.02
N VAL A 44 17.95 -38.85 -13.04
CA VAL A 44 16.74 -38.52 -12.25
C VAL A 44 17.05 -38.77 -10.79
N LEU A 45 16.98 -37.74 -9.96
CA LEU A 45 16.93 -37.85 -8.51
C LEU A 45 15.47 -38.06 -8.09
N GLU A 46 15.22 -39.20 -7.48
CA GLU A 46 13.93 -39.57 -6.91
C GLU A 46 13.56 -38.65 -5.75
N SER A 47 12.31 -38.20 -5.75
CA SER A 47 11.70 -37.40 -4.66
C SER A 47 11.43 -38.33 -3.45
N PRO A 48 11.68 -37.87 -2.21
CA PRO A 48 11.25 -38.59 -1.03
C PRO A 48 9.74 -38.43 -0.79
N PRO A 49 9.09 -39.42 -0.13
CA PRO A 49 7.66 -39.42 0.09
C PRO A 49 7.23 -38.41 1.19
N PRO A 50 5.98 -37.95 1.20
CA PRO A 50 5.47 -37.00 2.19
C PRO A 50 5.26 -37.67 3.53
N THR A 51 5.95 -37.21 4.57
CA THR A 51 5.67 -37.58 5.94
C THR A 51 4.71 -36.60 6.58
N SER A 52 3.46 -37.03 6.73
CA SER A 52 2.45 -36.39 7.54
C SER A 52 2.82 -36.47 9.03
N HIS A 53 3.06 -35.33 9.67
CA HIS A 53 2.98 -35.20 11.12
C HIS A 53 2.17 -33.96 11.49
N LEU A 54 0.88 -34.19 11.75
CA LEU A 54 0.04 -33.31 12.56
C LEU A 54 0.66 -33.19 13.96
N ARG A 55 1.17 -32.03 14.32
CA ARG A 55 1.45 -31.66 15.70
C ARG A 55 0.31 -30.83 16.24
N VAL A 56 -0.53 -31.47 17.06
CA VAL A 56 -1.48 -30.81 17.94
C VAL A 56 -0.67 -30.20 19.08
N PHE A 57 -0.58 -28.89 19.17
CA PHE A 57 -0.04 -28.20 20.34
C PHE A 57 -1.17 -27.91 21.34
N ARG A 58 -1.10 -28.61 22.49
CA ARG A 58 -1.86 -28.27 23.69
C ARG A 58 -1.15 -27.13 24.42
N TRP A 59 -1.85 -26.07 24.69
CA TRP A 59 -1.40 -24.98 25.58
C TRP A 59 -1.52 -25.43 27.05
N GLY A 60 -0.44 -25.25 27.77
CA GLY A 60 -0.39 -25.39 29.20
C GLY A 60 0.58 -24.41 29.83
N SER A 61 0.01 -23.47 30.60
CA SER A 61 0.50 -22.76 31.78
C SER A 61 1.87 -22.09 31.83
N SER A 62 1.80 -20.75 31.95
CA SER A 62 2.58 -19.88 32.86
C SER A 62 4.09 -20.08 32.99
N VAL A 63 4.84 -19.09 32.50
CA VAL A 63 6.23 -18.82 32.91
C VAL A 63 6.33 -17.37 33.41
N PRO A 64 7.00 -17.08 34.55
CA PRO A 64 7.06 -15.76 35.15
C PRO A 64 8.10 -14.86 34.46
N CYS A 65 7.79 -13.56 34.38
CA CYS A 65 8.70 -12.50 33.93
C CYS A 65 9.95 -12.45 34.80
N ALA A 66 11.12 -12.61 34.17
CA ALA A 66 12.40 -12.24 34.76
C ALA A 66 12.95 -11.01 34.02
N TRP A 67 13.11 -9.93 34.76
CA TRP A 67 13.74 -8.68 34.29
C TRP A 67 15.25 -8.90 34.09
N GLY A 68 15.79 -8.43 32.97
CA GLY A 68 17.21 -8.47 32.68
C GLY A 68 17.66 -7.54 31.57
N HIS A 69 18.14 -6.35 31.97
CA HIS A 69 19.12 -5.48 31.33
C HIS A 69 18.81 -4.74 30.01
N SER A 70 18.74 -3.43 30.20
CA SER A 70 18.78 -2.31 29.29
C SER A 70 19.88 -2.41 28.21
N ALA A 71 19.46 -2.34 26.93
CA ALA A 71 20.31 -1.82 25.86
C ALA A 71 19.78 -0.41 25.54
N GLU A 72 20.64 0.59 25.60
CA GLU A 72 20.30 1.95 25.17
C GLU A 72 20.09 1.98 23.65
N PRO A 73 19.05 2.69 23.16
CA PRO A 73 18.82 2.82 21.73
C PRO A 73 19.86 3.76 21.09
N ALA A 74 20.42 3.34 19.97
CA ALA A 74 21.30 4.17 19.15
C ALA A 74 20.48 5.30 18.50
N ASP A 75 20.89 6.52 18.82
CA ASP A 75 20.55 7.79 18.16
C ASP A 75 19.07 8.12 17.82
N GLY A 76 18.40 8.79 18.74
CA GLY A 76 17.41 9.83 18.41
C GLY A 76 15.95 9.52 18.53
N ALA A 77 15.49 8.35 18.96
CA ALA A 77 14.10 8.10 19.28
C ALA A 77 13.73 8.63 20.67
N VAL A 78 12.89 9.65 20.73
CA VAL A 78 12.35 10.18 22.00
C VAL A 78 10.99 9.54 22.27
N TRP A 79 10.96 8.62 23.23
CA TRP A 79 9.71 8.03 23.73
C TRP A 79 9.03 9.02 24.70
N ARG A 80 7.79 9.40 24.41
CA ARG A 80 6.97 10.18 25.35
C ARG A 80 5.89 9.26 25.91
N ASP A 81 6.07 8.85 27.13
CA ASP A 81 5.09 8.09 27.89
C ASP A 81 3.98 9.05 28.34
N SER A 82 2.78 8.91 27.80
CA SER A 82 1.59 9.60 28.35
C SER A 82 0.97 8.72 29.41
N ALA A 83 1.69 8.55 30.52
CA ALA A 83 1.21 7.78 31.66
C ALA A 83 0.01 8.49 32.31
N SER A 84 -1.20 8.02 32.05
CA SER A 84 -2.28 7.81 33.00
C SER A 84 -3.60 7.41 32.35
N LYS A 85 -3.77 6.12 32.05
CA LYS A 85 -5.09 5.48 32.10
C LYS A 85 -4.92 4.05 32.58
N CYS A 86 -5.69 3.70 33.60
CA CYS A 86 -5.61 2.44 34.35
C CYS A 86 -5.82 1.22 33.47
N ASP A 87 -4.95 0.27 33.69
CA ASP A 87 -5.06 -1.22 33.66
C ASP A 87 -6.41 -1.81 33.17
N HIS A 88 -6.71 -1.60 31.90
CA HIS A 88 -7.59 -2.45 31.10
C HIS A 88 -6.74 -2.83 29.89
N GLY A 89 -6.34 -4.08 29.75
CA GLY A 89 -5.42 -4.56 28.70
C GLY A 89 -5.87 -4.18 27.27
N GLY A 90 -5.77 -2.91 26.92
CA GLY A 90 -6.07 -2.35 25.62
C GLY A 90 -4.92 -2.60 24.65
N MET A 91 -5.23 -2.76 23.36
CA MET A 91 -4.22 -2.86 22.30
C MET A 91 -3.46 -1.52 22.18
N ARG A 92 -2.13 -1.61 22.12
CA ARG A 92 -1.25 -0.44 21.99
C ARG A 92 -0.88 -0.20 20.54
N SER A 93 -1.14 1.01 20.05
CA SER A 93 -0.76 1.43 18.71
C SER A 93 0.43 2.40 18.74
N ALA A 94 1.51 2.08 18.06
CA ALA A 94 2.57 3.05 17.80
C ALA A 94 2.08 4.06 16.74
N LEU A 95 1.73 5.28 17.17
CA LEU A 95 1.47 6.40 16.27
C LEU A 95 2.80 7.05 15.89
N VAL A 96 3.27 6.75 14.69
CA VAL A 96 4.55 7.24 14.19
C VAL A 96 4.32 8.45 13.29
N THR A 97 4.93 9.59 13.66
CA THR A 97 4.84 10.82 12.87
C THR A 97 6.14 11.63 12.99
N HIS A 98 6.29 12.66 12.14
CA HIS A 98 7.41 13.59 12.21
C HIS A 98 7.00 14.99 11.72
N PRO A 99 7.43 16.08 12.39
CA PRO A 99 7.08 17.45 12.00
C PRO A 99 7.42 17.82 10.55
N SER A 100 8.47 17.21 9.95
CA SER A 100 8.85 17.47 8.56
C SER A 100 7.75 17.10 7.55
N SER A 101 6.79 16.25 7.91
CA SER A 101 5.62 15.97 7.07
C SER A 101 4.76 17.22 6.81
N LEU A 102 4.82 18.20 7.70
CA LEU A 102 4.13 19.49 7.54
C LEU A 102 4.92 20.49 6.68
N ASP A 103 6.25 20.28 6.52
CA ASP A 103 7.13 21.16 5.77
C ASP A 103 7.09 20.87 4.25
N HIS A 104 6.58 19.70 3.84
CA HIS A 104 6.39 19.36 2.43
C HIS A 104 5.15 20.07 1.90
N VAL A 105 5.34 21.21 1.25
CA VAL A 105 4.26 22.11 0.80
C VAL A 105 4.41 22.40 -0.68
N ALA A 106 3.33 22.20 -1.45
CA ALA A 106 3.25 22.61 -2.86
C ALA A 106 3.21 24.15 -2.97
N PRO A 107 3.76 24.72 -4.05
CA PRO A 107 3.70 26.18 -4.29
C PRO A 107 2.33 26.68 -4.79
N TRP A 108 1.36 25.80 -4.95
CA TRP A 108 -0.02 26.08 -5.35
C TRP A 108 -1.00 25.34 -4.46
N ASP A 109 -2.29 25.62 -4.62
CA ASP A 109 -3.34 24.85 -3.93
C ASP A 109 -3.32 23.39 -4.42
N HIS A 110 -3.06 22.48 -3.50
CA HIS A 110 -2.83 21.07 -3.80
C HIS A 110 -3.64 20.18 -2.85
N PRO A 111 -4.32 19.14 -3.34
CA PRO A 111 -5.10 18.25 -2.48
C PRO A 111 -4.23 17.49 -1.47
N GLU A 112 -3.02 17.07 -1.88
CA GLU A 112 -2.03 16.46 -0.99
C GLU A 112 -1.33 17.58 -0.19
N ARG A 113 -1.84 17.89 1.00
CA ARG A 113 -1.50 19.04 1.83
C ARG A 113 -1.23 18.64 3.29
N PRO A 114 -0.47 19.47 4.06
CA PRO A 114 -0.06 19.15 5.43
C PRO A 114 -1.17 18.78 6.38
N GLU A 115 -2.36 19.39 6.25
CA GLU A 115 -3.50 19.16 7.13
C GLU A 115 -4.00 17.71 7.10
N ARG A 116 -3.66 16.94 6.07
CA ARG A 116 -3.99 15.51 5.99
C ARG A 116 -3.33 14.71 7.14
N VAL A 117 -2.06 14.99 7.44
CA VAL A 117 -1.38 14.38 8.59
C VAL A 117 -2.02 14.80 9.91
N THR A 118 -2.37 16.09 10.04
CA THR A 118 -3.07 16.57 11.25
C THR A 118 -4.38 15.80 11.46
N ALA A 119 -5.19 15.66 10.41
CA ALA A 119 -6.44 14.90 10.46
C ALA A 119 -6.22 13.42 10.82
N ALA A 120 -5.20 12.77 10.22
CA ALA A 120 -4.86 11.39 10.52
C ALA A 120 -4.38 11.21 11.97
N VAL A 121 -3.54 12.10 12.47
CA VAL A 121 -3.07 12.10 13.88
C VAL A 121 -4.22 12.32 14.84
N GLU A 122 -5.13 13.26 14.54
CA GLU A 122 -6.34 13.45 15.35
C GLU A 122 -7.22 12.20 15.33
N GLY A 123 -7.42 11.58 14.18
CA GLY A 123 -8.20 10.35 14.06
C GLY A 123 -7.58 9.20 14.86
N ALA A 124 -6.26 9.07 14.85
CA ALA A 124 -5.58 8.08 15.68
C ALA A 124 -5.77 8.32 17.17
N ARG A 125 -5.67 9.59 17.62
CA ARG A 125 -5.88 9.96 19.02
C ARG A 125 -7.33 9.83 19.49
N ASP A 126 -8.29 9.92 18.59
CA ASP A 126 -9.71 9.73 18.87
C ASP A 126 -10.12 8.23 18.92
N SER A 127 -9.21 7.32 18.53
CA SER A 127 -9.46 5.88 18.65
C SER A 127 -9.44 5.40 20.11
N ASP A 128 -10.05 4.23 20.34
CA ASP A 128 -10.05 3.58 21.66
C ASP A 128 -8.75 2.81 21.95
N ALA A 129 -7.84 2.68 20.96
CA ALA A 129 -6.53 2.06 21.16
C ALA A 129 -5.65 2.94 22.07
N GLU A 130 -4.79 2.30 22.86
CA GLU A 130 -3.76 3.04 23.62
C GLU A 130 -2.70 3.55 22.65
N ILE A 131 -2.60 4.88 22.51
CA ILE A 131 -1.69 5.52 21.57
C ILE A 131 -0.32 5.77 22.20
N ILE A 132 0.71 5.14 21.64
CA ILE A 132 2.12 5.38 21.96
C ILE A 132 2.71 6.25 20.86
N GLU A 133 2.92 7.53 21.15
CA GLU A 133 3.48 8.47 20.16
C GLU A 133 4.97 8.28 20.00
N VAL A 134 5.41 8.06 18.77
CA VAL A 134 6.80 7.81 18.40
C VAL A 134 7.23 8.75 17.29
N ALA A 135 8.38 9.43 17.45
CA ALA A 135 8.97 10.21 16.37
C ALA A 135 9.59 9.27 15.32
N ALA A 136 9.21 9.44 14.05
CA ALA A 136 9.84 8.70 12.98
C ALA A 136 11.34 8.98 12.90
N ARG A 137 12.16 7.95 12.71
CA ARG A 137 13.53 8.11 12.27
C ARG A 137 13.64 8.30 10.77
N LYS A 138 14.75 8.77 10.29
CA LYS A 138 15.03 8.76 8.86
C LYS A 138 15.31 7.33 8.37
N ALA A 139 14.80 7.00 7.19
CA ALA A 139 15.34 5.86 6.47
C ALA A 139 16.81 6.13 6.09
N THR A 140 17.66 5.14 6.29
CA THR A 140 19.06 5.20 5.90
C THR A 140 19.22 5.09 4.38
N ARG A 141 20.35 5.53 3.84
CA ARG A 141 20.65 5.39 2.40
C ARG A 141 20.55 3.93 1.95
N SER A 142 21.06 2.99 2.75
CA SER A 142 21.01 1.56 2.42
C SER A 142 19.59 0.97 2.42
N GLU A 143 18.70 1.49 3.27
CA GLU A 143 17.28 1.10 3.27
C GLU A 143 16.55 1.63 2.03
N LEU A 144 16.82 2.89 1.64
CA LEU A 144 16.29 3.47 0.42
C LEU A 144 16.79 2.76 -0.85
N LEU A 145 18.06 2.40 -0.91
CA LEU A 145 18.67 1.65 -2.02
C LEU A 145 18.17 0.22 -2.16
N ALA A 146 17.43 -0.29 -1.18
CA ALA A 146 16.79 -1.59 -1.31
C ALA A 146 15.66 -1.62 -2.35
N VAL A 147 15.06 -0.46 -2.62
CA VAL A 147 13.90 -0.32 -3.52
C VAL A 147 14.06 0.78 -4.56
N HIS A 148 14.92 1.78 -4.33
CA HIS A 148 15.15 2.89 -5.25
C HIS A 148 16.57 2.89 -5.81
N THR A 149 16.72 3.37 -7.04
CA THR A 149 18.04 3.50 -7.66
C THR A 149 18.83 4.68 -7.07
N GLU A 150 20.17 4.54 -6.99
CA GLU A 150 21.07 5.61 -6.51
C GLU A 150 20.82 6.94 -7.24
N ARG A 151 20.81 6.90 -8.57
CA ARG A 151 20.60 8.08 -9.43
C ARG A 151 19.28 8.79 -9.14
N TYR A 152 18.22 8.04 -8.85
CA TYR A 152 16.91 8.61 -8.52
C TYR A 152 16.95 9.35 -7.19
N LEU A 153 17.55 8.74 -6.17
CA LEU A 153 17.71 9.34 -4.84
C LEU A 153 18.57 10.62 -4.89
N GLU A 154 19.67 10.60 -5.67
CA GLU A 154 20.50 11.77 -5.90
C GLU A 154 19.68 12.90 -6.56
N ARG A 155 18.92 12.57 -7.61
CA ARG A 155 18.11 13.55 -8.31
C ARG A 155 17.03 14.20 -7.43
N LEU A 156 16.35 13.43 -6.57
CA LEU A 156 15.38 13.99 -5.61
C LEU A 156 16.04 14.91 -4.59
N GLN A 157 17.21 14.51 -4.09
CA GLN A 157 17.98 15.30 -3.13
C GLN A 157 18.47 16.61 -3.75
N GLU A 158 19.04 16.56 -4.96
CA GLU A 158 19.50 17.72 -5.71
C GLU A 158 18.33 18.70 -5.95
N LEU A 159 17.20 18.21 -6.50
CA LEU A 159 16.03 19.05 -6.77
C LEU A 159 15.51 19.74 -5.50
N SER A 160 15.47 19.03 -4.38
CA SER A 160 15.08 19.62 -3.09
C SER A 160 16.09 20.69 -2.62
N THR A 161 17.39 20.45 -2.81
CA THR A 161 18.46 21.39 -2.45
C THR A 161 18.44 22.66 -3.33
N GLU A 162 18.05 22.52 -4.59
CA GLU A 162 17.89 23.62 -5.56
C GLU A 162 16.60 24.47 -5.32
N GLY A 163 15.79 24.09 -4.31
CA GLY A 163 14.58 24.81 -3.94
C GLY A 163 13.28 24.12 -4.38
N GLY A 164 13.39 23.05 -5.15
CA GLY A 164 12.25 22.23 -5.59
C GLY A 164 11.89 22.39 -7.05
N GLY A 165 10.81 21.72 -7.46
CA GLY A 165 10.28 21.73 -8.83
C GLY A 165 9.23 20.64 -9.04
N ALA A 166 8.56 20.69 -10.18
CA ALA A 166 7.62 19.65 -10.61
C ALA A 166 8.40 18.45 -11.18
N LEU A 167 7.97 17.23 -10.84
CA LEU A 167 8.47 15.98 -11.40
C LEU A 167 7.58 15.51 -12.56
N ASP A 168 6.28 15.75 -12.44
CA ASP A 168 5.27 15.57 -13.49
C ASP A 168 4.15 16.62 -13.33
N SER A 169 2.94 16.34 -13.86
CA SER A 169 1.82 17.30 -13.83
C SER A 169 1.26 17.58 -12.43
N ASP A 170 1.46 16.67 -11.50
CA ASP A 170 0.83 16.68 -10.16
C ASP A 170 1.79 16.32 -9.01
N THR A 171 2.98 15.85 -9.31
CA THR A 171 3.99 15.47 -8.31
C THR A 171 5.09 16.55 -8.23
N TYR A 172 5.31 17.08 -7.04
CA TYR A 172 6.26 18.18 -6.81
C TYR A 172 7.29 17.84 -5.72
N VAL A 173 8.39 18.57 -5.78
CA VAL A 173 9.41 18.62 -4.73
C VAL A 173 9.52 20.07 -4.26
N SER A 174 9.55 20.31 -2.96
CA SER A 174 9.93 21.58 -2.34
C SER A 174 11.30 21.45 -1.67
N ALA A 175 11.86 22.54 -1.18
CA ALA A 175 13.14 22.53 -0.46
C ALA A 175 13.14 21.59 0.77
N ALA A 176 11.96 21.30 1.35
CA ALA A 176 11.83 20.42 2.51
C ALA A 176 11.47 18.97 2.14
N SER A 177 11.11 18.69 0.88
CA SER A 177 10.52 17.41 0.48
C SER A 177 11.45 16.23 0.66
N TRP A 178 12.75 16.37 0.34
CA TRP A 178 13.71 15.29 0.55
C TRP A 178 13.79 14.85 2.01
N LYS A 179 13.85 15.83 2.94
CA LYS A 179 13.83 15.56 4.37
C LYS A 179 12.54 14.88 4.79
N ALA A 180 11.38 15.40 4.35
CA ALA A 180 10.08 14.82 4.67
C ALA A 180 9.95 13.38 4.17
N ALA A 181 10.34 13.12 2.92
CA ALA A 181 10.30 11.79 2.31
C ALA A 181 11.20 10.77 3.06
N GLN A 182 12.39 11.19 3.53
CA GLN A 182 13.26 10.32 4.33
C GLN A 182 12.60 9.89 5.66
N PHE A 183 11.88 10.80 6.34
CA PHE A 183 11.17 10.48 7.56
C PHE A 183 9.89 9.66 7.27
N ALA A 184 9.20 9.93 6.16
CA ALA A 184 8.05 9.14 5.74
C ALA A 184 8.44 7.69 5.45
N ALA A 185 9.51 7.47 4.68
CA ALA A 185 10.03 6.13 4.42
C ALA A 185 10.59 5.43 5.68
N GLY A 186 11.06 6.20 6.67
CA GLY A 186 11.54 5.66 7.95
C GLY A 186 10.44 5.37 8.97
N ALA A 187 9.23 5.87 8.75
CA ALA A 187 8.16 5.75 9.73
C ALA A 187 7.65 4.30 9.90
N GLY A 188 7.47 3.57 8.80
CA GLY A 188 7.13 2.15 8.87
C GLY A 188 8.19 1.33 9.59
N LEU A 189 9.47 1.62 9.34
CA LEU A 189 10.59 0.98 10.05
C LEU A 189 10.57 1.29 11.55
N THR A 190 10.27 2.54 11.92
CA THR A 190 10.13 2.93 13.33
C THR A 190 8.97 2.21 14.01
N ALA A 191 7.83 2.03 13.32
CA ALA A 191 6.71 1.24 13.83
C ALA A 191 7.10 -0.23 14.07
N VAL A 192 7.80 -0.84 13.11
CA VAL A 192 8.34 -2.21 13.25
C VAL A 192 9.27 -2.31 14.46
N GLU A 193 10.18 -1.37 14.65
CA GLU A 193 11.10 -1.32 15.79
C GLU A 193 10.35 -1.21 17.13
N ALA A 194 9.27 -0.41 17.19
CA ALA A 194 8.44 -0.29 18.38
C ALA A 194 7.69 -1.60 18.72
N ILE A 195 7.20 -2.31 17.71
CA ILE A 195 6.53 -3.60 17.86
C ILE A 195 7.54 -4.67 18.30
N ASP A 196 8.69 -4.78 17.62
CA ASP A 196 9.77 -5.72 17.97
C ASP A 196 10.26 -5.54 19.42
N ALA A 197 10.30 -4.29 19.89
CA ALA A 197 10.69 -3.95 21.26
C ALA A 197 9.57 -4.20 22.29
N GLY A 198 8.38 -4.60 21.86
CA GLY A 198 7.22 -4.82 22.73
C GLY A 198 6.61 -3.53 23.31
N HIS A 199 6.91 -2.37 22.73
CA HIS A 199 6.33 -1.09 23.13
C HIS A 199 4.92 -0.89 22.55
N ALA A 200 4.62 -1.51 21.42
CA ALA A 200 3.31 -1.48 20.78
C ALA A 200 2.94 -2.87 20.24
N ASP A 201 1.68 -3.09 19.98
CA ASP A 201 1.17 -4.34 19.43
C ASP A 201 0.99 -4.24 17.91
N PHE A 202 0.71 -3.03 17.40
CA PHE A 202 0.63 -2.67 15.99
C PHE A 202 1.04 -1.20 15.79
N GLY A 203 1.12 -0.71 14.54
CA GLY A 203 1.54 0.65 14.26
C GLY A 203 0.69 1.38 13.23
N PHE A 204 0.64 2.71 13.34
CA PHE A 204 0.09 3.61 12.34
C PHE A 204 1.08 4.73 12.03
N ALA A 205 1.57 4.79 10.79
CA ALA A 205 2.48 5.81 10.31
C ALA A 205 1.70 6.97 9.65
N ALA A 206 1.49 8.05 10.40
CA ALA A 206 0.83 9.27 9.92
C ALA A 206 1.88 10.22 9.36
N VAL A 207 2.29 10.01 8.11
CA VAL A 207 3.38 10.74 7.46
C VAL A 207 3.03 11.20 6.04
N ARG A 208 3.80 12.13 5.51
CA ARG A 208 3.78 12.65 4.13
C ARG A 208 5.21 12.92 3.67
N PRO A 209 5.44 12.84 2.33
CA PRO A 209 4.54 12.45 1.24
C PRO A 209 4.11 10.98 1.31
N PRO A 210 3.02 10.60 0.59
CA PRO A 210 2.62 9.20 0.41
C PRO A 210 3.65 8.43 -0.42
N GLY A 211 3.46 7.10 -0.60
CA GLY A 211 4.54 6.28 -1.15
C GLY A 211 4.17 5.29 -2.24
N HIS A 212 2.99 4.71 -2.25
CA HIS A 212 2.69 3.48 -3.00
C HIS A 212 2.81 3.59 -4.54
N HIS A 213 2.77 4.82 -5.09
CA HIS A 213 3.00 5.04 -6.52
C HIS A 213 4.47 5.18 -6.91
N ALA A 214 5.39 5.46 -5.96
CA ALA A 214 6.80 5.67 -6.28
C ALA A 214 7.46 4.37 -6.74
N GLU A 215 7.97 4.38 -7.97
CA GLU A 215 8.70 3.28 -8.59
C GLU A 215 10.20 3.31 -8.22
N ALA A 216 10.96 2.35 -8.68
CA ALA A 216 12.39 2.29 -8.38
C ALA A 216 13.18 3.54 -8.80
N ALA A 217 12.77 4.19 -9.89
CA ALA A 217 13.47 5.33 -10.49
C ALA A 217 12.56 6.50 -10.88
N ARG A 218 11.32 6.52 -10.37
CA ARG A 218 10.32 7.51 -10.76
C ARG A 218 9.39 7.86 -9.59
N ALA A 219 9.21 9.16 -9.36
CA ALA A 219 8.13 9.71 -8.54
C ALA A 219 6.89 9.89 -9.40
N MET A 220 5.72 9.67 -8.85
CA MET A 220 4.43 9.95 -9.48
C MET A 220 3.30 9.87 -8.45
N GLY A 221 2.11 10.39 -8.77
CA GLY A 221 0.94 10.31 -7.90
C GLY A 221 1.21 10.87 -6.51
N PHE A 222 1.86 12.03 -6.41
CA PHE A 222 2.27 12.69 -5.18
C PHE A 222 3.35 11.95 -4.37
N CYS A 223 3.74 10.72 -4.77
CA CYS A 223 4.69 9.86 -4.06
C CYS A 223 6.13 10.13 -4.49
N LEU A 224 7.02 10.32 -3.51
CA LEU A 224 8.44 10.53 -3.76
C LEU A 224 9.30 9.31 -3.45
N LEU A 225 9.09 8.66 -2.32
CA LEU A 225 9.74 7.41 -1.94
C LEU A 225 8.64 6.40 -1.58
N ASN A 226 8.84 5.14 -1.91
CA ASN A 226 7.85 4.12 -1.59
C ASN A 226 7.99 3.66 -0.12
N ASN A 227 7.21 4.28 0.76
CA ASN A 227 7.30 4.10 2.20
C ASN A 227 7.04 2.65 2.63
N VAL A 228 5.99 2.04 2.09
CA VAL A 228 5.62 0.65 2.39
C VAL A 228 6.66 -0.32 1.84
N ALA A 229 7.19 -0.07 0.64
CA ALA A 229 8.18 -0.94 0.03
C ALA A 229 9.54 -0.89 0.75
N VAL A 230 9.96 0.27 1.25
CA VAL A 230 11.17 0.39 2.11
C VAL A 230 11.02 -0.47 3.36
N THR A 231 9.84 -0.45 4.00
CA THR A 231 9.56 -1.26 5.18
C THR A 231 9.51 -2.75 4.83
N ALA A 232 8.82 -3.13 3.76
CA ALA A 232 8.74 -4.51 3.29
C ALA A 232 10.12 -5.08 2.96
N ALA A 233 10.94 -4.35 2.21
CA ALA A 233 12.30 -4.79 1.85
C ALA A 233 13.21 -4.96 3.08
N ALA A 234 13.05 -4.13 4.11
CA ALA A 234 13.79 -4.28 5.35
C ALA A 234 13.37 -5.55 6.12
N LEU A 235 12.09 -5.88 6.15
CA LEU A 235 11.55 -7.10 6.76
C LEU A 235 11.99 -8.35 5.99
N VAL A 236 11.90 -8.34 4.66
CA VAL A 236 12.39 -9.45 3.80
C VAL A 236 13.88 -9.72 4.02
N ARG A 237 14.72 -8.69 4.15
CA ARG A 237 16.14 -8.86 4.48
C ARG A 237 16.38 -9.51 5.84
N ARG A 238 15.42 -9.47 6.74
CA ARG A 238 15.44 -10.18 8.04
C ARG A 238 14.91 -11.61 7.92
N GLY A 239 14.53 -12.07 6.72
CA GLY A 239 13.99 -13.39 6.44
C GLY A 239 12.48 -13.51 6.67
N ALA A 240 11.76 -12.40 6.83
CA ALA A 240 10.32 -12.41 7.01
C ALA A 240 9.58 -12.51 5.68
N ARG A 241 8.44 -13.19 5.68
CA ARG A 241 7.43 -13.13 4.63
C ARG A 241 6.50 -11.96 4.91
N VAL A 242 6.29 -11.10 3.93
CA VAL A 242 5.53 -9.86 4.09
C VAL A 242 4.30 -9.87 3.19
N ALA A 243 3.15 -9.53 3.72
CA ALA A 243 2.00 -9.16 2.90
C ALA A 243 1.82 -7.64 2.93
N VAL A 244 1.49 -7.07 1.77
CA VAL A 244 1.06 -5.68 1.63
C VAL A 244 -0.39 -5.70 1.15
N VAL A 245 -1.31 -5.20 1.96
CA VAL A 245 -2.70 -4.95 1.56
C VAL A 245 -2.84 -3.46 1.26
N ASP A 246 -3.23 -3.13 0.05
CA ASP A 246 -3.43 -1.77 -0.42
C ASP A 246 -4.92 -1.56 -0.70
N TRP A 247 -5.55 -0.66 0.07
CA TRP A 247 -6.94 -0.29 -0.11
C TRP A 247 -7.14 1.18 -0.50
N ASP A 248 -6.05 1.87 -0.87
CA ASP A 248 -6.14 3.17 -1.54
C ASP A 248 -7.04 3.05 -2.77
N ALA A 249 -7.76 4.11 -3.12
CA ALA A 249 -8.60 4.10 -4.31
C ALA A 249 -7.79 3.95 -5.60
N HIS A 250 -6.52 4.32 -5.57
CA HIS A 250 -5.61 4.19 -6.71
C HIS A 250 -4.75 2.94 -6.59
N HIS A 251 -4.48 2.29 -7.72
CA HIS A 251 -3.57 1.15 -7.74
C HIS A 251 -2.14 1.57 -7.35
N GLY A 252 -1.55 0.91 -6.36
CA GLY A 252 -0.18 1.14 -5.91
C GLY A 252 0.86 0.53 -6.87
N ASN A 253 0.93 1.06 -8.09
CA ASN A 253 1.78 0.55 -9.17
C ASN A 253 3.26 0.45 -8.77
N GLY A 254 3.75 1.39 -7.97
CA GLY A 254 5.15 1.37 -7.51
C GLY A 254 5.43 0.20 -6.60
N THR A 255 4.53 -0.11 -5.66
CA THR A 255 4.68 -1.26 -4.77
C THR A 255 4.61 -2.57 -5.54
N GLN A 256 3.64 -2.73 -6.45
CA GLN A 256 3.53 -3.90 -7.32
C GLN A 256 4.82 -4.11 -8.14
N ASP A 257 5.31 -3.06 -8.79
CA ASP A 257 6.46 -3.13 -9.71
C ASP A 257 7.75 -3.51 -8.98
N LEU A 258 7.95 -2.96 -7.77
CA LEU A 258 9.12 -3.24 -6.94
C LEU A 258 9.20 -4.71 -6.49
N PHE A 259 8.05 -5.39 -6.33
CA PHE A 259 8.01 -6.77 -5.83
C PHE A 259 7.45 -7.79 -6.82
N ILE A 260 7.24 -7.41 -8.09
CA ILE A 260 6.61 -8.25 -9.12
C ILE A 260 7.24 -9.64 -9.29
N GLY A 261 8.53 -9.78 -9.00
CA GLY A 261 9.28 -11.04 -9.09
C GLY A 261 9.61 -11.70 -7.74
N SER A 262 9.13 -11.15 -6.62
CA SER A 262 9.48 -11.62 -5.28
C SER A 262 8.46 -12.61 -4.73
N PRO A 263 8.84 -13.82 -4.32
CA PRO A 263 7.96 -14.73 -3.62
C PRO A 263 7.79 -14.38 -2.13
N ASP A 264 8.63 -13.49 -1.59
CA ASP A 264 8.66 -13.12 -0.17
C ASP A 264 7.79 -11.92 0.17
N VAL A 265 7.20 -11.26 -0.87
CA VAL A 265 6.24 -10.17 -0.71
C VAL A 265 4.98 -10.49 -1.51
N LEU A 266 3.86 -10.64 -0.81
CA LEU A 266 2.53 -10.73 -1.38
C LEU A 266 1.93 -9.32 -1.44
N TYR A 267 1.55 -8.84 -2.61
CA TYR A 267 0.85 -7.58 -2.83
C TYR A 267 -0.60 -7.82 -3.20
N LEU A 268 -1.55 -7.26 -2.43
CA LEU A 268 -2.98 -7.36 -2.69
C LEU A 268 -3.57 -5.94 -2.76
N SER A 269 -4.22 -5.61 -3.87
CA SER A 269 -4.79 -4.28 -4.07
C SER A 269 -6.26 -4.34 -4.47
N THR A 270 -7.09 -3.54 -3.77
CA THR A 270 -8.47 -3.23 -4.16
C THR A 270 -8.54 -1.77 -4.58
N HIS A 271 -8.78 -1.49 -5.85
CA HIS A 271 -8.67 -0.14 -6.40
C HIS A 271 -9.72 0.17 -7.45
N HIS A 272 -9.92 1.46 -7.74
CA HIS A 272 -10.80 1.95 -8.79
C HIS A 272 -10.22 1.68 -10.18
N ALA A 273 -10.97 1.03 -11.06
CA ALA A 273 -10.58 0.83 -12.45
C ALA A 273 -11.80 0.94 -13.41
N PRO A 274 -11.63 1.50 -14.62
CA PRO A 274 -10.41 2.15 -15.12
C PRO A 274 -10.19 3.52 -14.48
N PHE A 275 -9.03 3.73 -13.87
CA PHE A 275 -8.68 4.97 -13.19
C PHE A 275 -7.16 5.19 -13.20
N TYR A 276 -6.66 6.31 -12.57
CA TYR A 276 -5.23 6.52 -12.39
C TYR A 276 -4.62 5.39 -11.53
N PRO A 277 -3.40 4.90 -11.82
CA PRO A 277 -2.49 5.27 -12.91
C PRO A 277 -2.69 4.50 -14.23
N GLY A 278 -3.72 3.67 -14.34
CA GLY A 278 -4.03 2.88 -15.53
C GLY A 278 -3.38 1.48 -15.55
N THR A 279 -2.90 1.02 -14.40
CA THR A 279 -2.33 -0.31 -14.13
C THR A 279 -3.21 -1.08 -13.13
N GLY A 280 -2.80 -2.27 -12.71
CA GLY A 280 -3.53 -3.09 -11.75
C GLY A 280 -4.66 -3.88 -12.38
N ARG A 281 -4.44 -4.41 -13.59
CA ARG A 281 -5.40 -5.34 -14.18
C ARG A 281 -5.36 -6.68 -13.45
N VAL A 282 -6.49 -7.36 -13.40
CA VAL A 282 -6.61 -8.64 -12.70
C VAL A 282 -5.61 -9.69 -13.21
N GLU A 283 -5.16 -9.60 -14.48
CA GLU A 283 -4.19 -10.50 -15.08
C GLU A 283 -2.73 -10.16 -14.72
N GLU A 284 -2.47 -9.05 -14.00
CA GLU A 284 -1.14 -8.68 -13.52
C GLU A 284 -0.84 -9.44 -12.23
N VAL A 285 -0.52 -10.73 -12.36
CA VAL A 285 -0.40 -11.71 -11.26
C VAL A 285 1.02 -11.89 -10.72
N GLY A 286 1.94 -11.00 -11.06
CA GLY A 286 3.36 -11.14 -10.73
C GLY A 286 4.16 -11.85 -11.85
N GLY A 287 5.44 -12.13 -11.60
CA GLY A 287 6.33 -12.71 -12.59
C GLY A 287 7.47 -13.53 -11.99
N GLY A 288 8.02 -14.46 -12.78
CA GLY A 288 9.14 -15.29 -12.33
C GLY A 288 8.81 -16.09 -11.06
N LEU A 289 9.62 -15.92 -9.99
CA LEU A 289 9.38 -16.57 -8.70
C LEU A 289 8.20 -15.97 -7.94
N GLY A 290 7.81 -14.73 -8.26
CA GLY A 290 6.66 -14.02 -7.67
C GLY A 290 5.36 -14.23 -8.45
N THR A 291 5.27 -15.22 -9.34
CA THR A 291 4.00 -15.50 -10.03
C THR A 291 2.94 -15.95 -9.02
N GLY A 292 1.79 -15.26 -9.01
CA GLY A 292 0.70 -15.43 -8.04
C GLY A 292 0.83 -14.54 -6.80
N THR A 293 1.93 -13.77 -6.62
CA THR A 293 2.10 -12.88 -5.44
C THR A 293 1.69 -11.43 -5.70
N SER A 294 1.22 -11.07 -6.89
CA SER A 294 0.49 -9.83 -7.15
C SER A 294 -0.98 -10.18 -7.38
N VAL A 295 -1.85 -9.60 -6.58
CA VAL A 295 -3.30 -9.86 -6.60
C VAL A 295 -4.02 -8.54 -6.77
N ASN A 296 -4.69 -8.35 -7.90
CA ASN A 296 -5.37 -7.13 -8.26
C ASN A 296 -6.89 -7.35 -8.33
N ILE A 297 -7.63 -6.53 -7.59
CA ILE A 297 -9.09 -6.55 -7.55
C ILE A 297 -9.58 -5.17 -8.02
N PRO A 298 -9.59 -4.92 -9.37
CA PRO A 298 -10.10 -3.68 -9.93
C PRO A 298 -11.61 -3.60 -9.77
N LEU A 299 -12.10 -2.54 -9.16
CA LEU A 299 -13.51 -2.28 -8.91
C LEU A 299 -13.99 -1.04 -9.68
N PRO A 300 -15.21 -1.02 -10.22
CA PRO A 300 -15.73 0.14 -10.93
C PRO A 300 -15.96 1.32 -9.98
N GLY A 301 -15.90 2.55 -10.51
CA GLY A 301 -16.24 3.75 -9.76
C GLY A 301 -17.60 3.67 -9.08
N GLY A 302 -17.70 4.21 -7.87
CA GLY A 302 -18.89 4.11 -7.04
C GLY A 302 -19.04 2.78 -6.27
N SER A 303 -18.08 1.84 -6.38
CA SER A 303 -18.05 0.66 -5.52
C SER A 303 -17.88 1.06 -4.06
N GLY A 304 -18.68 0.48 -3.18
CA GLY A 304 -18.68 0.75 -1.74
C GLY A 304 -18.44 -0.51 -0.92
N GLY A 305 -18.75 -0.43 0.37
CA GLY A 305 -18.45 -1.46 1.35
C GLY A 305 -18.93 -2.87 0.99
N ARG A 306 -19.99 -3.02 0.16
CA ARG A 306 -20.43 -4.34 -0.29
C ARG A 306 -19.38 -5.02 -1.17
N SER A 307 -18.87 -4.32 -2.20
CA SER A 307 -17.86 -4.85 -3.12
C SER A 307 -16.54 -5.14 -2.39
N TYR A 308 -16.13 -4.23 -1.50
CA TYR A 308 -14.93 -4.44 -0.69
C TYR A 308 -15.07 -5.61 0.29
N ARG A 309 -16.23 -5.78 0.93
CA ARG A 309 -16.48 -6.96 1.79
C ARG A 309 -16.45 -8.26 0.97
N ASP A 310 -16.96 -8.27 -0.26
CA ASP A 310 -16.88 -9.45 -1.14
C ASP A 310 -15.42 -9.74 -1.53
N ALA A 311 -14.65 -8.72 -1.92
CA ALA A 311 -13.23 -8.83 -2.24
C ALA A 311 -12.41 -9.37 -1.05
N PHE A 312 -12.63 -8.82 0.14
CA PHE A 312 -11.93 -9.28 1.34
C PHE A 312 -12.29 -10.71 1.72
N ALA A 313 -13.59 -11.05 1.74
CA ALA A 313 -14.04 -12.37 2.15
C ALA A 313 -13.64 -13.50 1.18
N ARG A 314 -13.56 -13.20 -0.13
CA ARG A 314 -13.35 -14.22 -1.16
C ARG A 314 -11.94 -14.27 -1.73
N VAL A 315 -11.18 -13.18 -1.62
CA VAL A 315 -9.85 -13.08 -2.23
C VAL A 315 -8.81 -12.73 -1.16
N VAL A 316 -8.91 -11.54 -0.54
CA VAL A 316 -7.84 -11.03 0.33
C VAL A 316 -7.58 -11.94 1.52
N LEU A 317 -8.59 -12.28 2.32
CA LEU A 317 -8.42 -13.07 3.54
C LEU A 317 -8.03 -14.54 3.25
N PRO A 318 -8.63 -15.24 2.27
CA PRO A 318 -8.18 -16.59 1.92
C PRO A 318 -6.74 -16.64 1.44
N ILE A 319 -6.31 -15.71 0.59
CA ILE A 319 -4.93 -15.64 0.09
C ILE A 319 -3.97 -15.29 1.25
N LEU A 320 -4.31 -14.31 2.06
CA LEU A 320 -3.50 -13.92 3.23
C LEU A 320 -3.29 -15.11 4.18
N GLY A 321 -4.35 -15.88 4.46
CA GLY A 321 -4.28 -17.06 5.29
C GLY A 321 -3.42 -18.18 4.69
N GLN A 322 -3.49 -18.41 3.38
CA GLN A 322 -2.66 -19.41 2.68
C GLN A 322 -1.21 -18.97 2.57
N TYR A 323 -0.99 -17.68 2.32
CA TYR A 323 0.37 -17.11 2.27
C TYR A 323 1.04 -17.16 3.65
N GLY A 324 0.33 -16.90 4.74
CA GLY A 324 0.84 -16.93 6.10
C GLY A 324 2.01 -15.98 6.32
N PRO A 325 1.80 -14.66 6.19
CA PRO A 325 2.88 -13.69 6.35
C PRO A 325 3.31 -13.58 7.82
N ASP A 326 4.59 -13.27 8.04
CA ASP A 326 5.12 -12.90 9.36
C ASP A 326 4.76 -11.45 9.72
N TRP A 327 4.62 -10.59 8.69
CA TRP A 327 4.28 -9.17 8.82
C TRP A 327 3.23 -8.77 7.79
N LEU A 328 2.29 -7.95 8.24
CA LEU A 328 1.31 -7.27 7.41
C LEU A 328 1.62 -5.78 7.35
N LEU A 329 1.76 -5.24 6.16
CA LEU A 329 1.79 -3.81 5.90
C LEU A 329 0.51 -3.42 5.18
N VAL A 330 -0.03 -2.26 5.52
CA VAL A 330 -1.24 -1.76 4.88
C VAL A 330 -0.96 -0.39 4.28
N SER A 331 -1.02 -0.28 2.95
CA SER A 331 -1.12 1.02 2.28
C SER A 331 -2.52 1.56 2.53
N ALA A 332 -2.62 2.39 3.58
CA ALA A 332 -3.87 2.85 4.14
C ALA A 332 -4.27 4.20 3.52
N GLY A 333 -4.73 4.18 2.26
CA GLY A 333 -5.40 5.31 1.65
C GLY A 333 -6.85 5.42 2.11
N TYR A 334 -7.34 6.64 2.22
CA TYR A 334 -8.72 6.94 2.62
C TYR A 334 -9.47 7.73 1.56
N ASP A 335 -8.93 7.83 0.36
CA ASP A 335 -9.55 8.45 -0.81
C ASP A 335 -10.65 7.57 -1.45
N GLY A 336 -10.75 6.30 -1.08
CA GLY A 336 -11.92 5.47 -1.37
C GLY A 336 -13.21 5.91 -0.66
N HIS A 337 -13.14 6.87 0.28
CA HIS A 337 -14.31 7.37 0.98
C HIS A 337 -15.25 8.14 0.05
N ALA A 338 -16.57 7.95 0.23
CA ALA A 338 -17.61 8.57 -0.62
C ALA A 338 -17.56 10.10 -0.70
N GLU A 339 -16.98 10.77 0.29
CA GLU A 339 -16.82 12.22 0.32
C GLU A 339 -15.44 12.68 -0.17
N ASP A 340 -14.59 11.77 -0.61
CA ASP A 340 -13.28 12.15 -1.13
C ASP A 340 -13.40 12.73 -2.54
N PRO A 341 -12.71 13.86 -2.83
CA PRO A 341 -12.83 14.53 -4.12
C PRO A 341 -12.08 13.81 -5.26
N LEU A 342 -11.17 12.87 -4.97
CA LEU A 342 -10.28 12.27 -5.97
C LEU A 342 -10.50 10.79 -6.23
N GLY A 343 -10.90 9.99 -5.22
CA GLY A 343 -10.91 8.53 -5.38
C GLY A 343 -12.10 7.95 -6.15
N GLY A 344 -13.26 8.62 -6.11
CA GLY A 344 -14.43 8.22 -6.91
C GLY A 344 -15.09 6.91 -6.48
N MET A 345 -14.82 6.42 -5.27
CA MET A 345 -15.44 5.25 -4.66
C MET A 345 -16.53 5.64 -3.66
N ALA A 346 -17.14 4.69 -2.97
CA ALA A 346 -18.26 4.94 -2.06
C ALA A 346 -18.13 4.24 -0.70
N LEU A 347 -16.90 4.14 -0.19
CA LEU A 347 -16.65 3.65 1.16
C LEU A 347 -17.05 4.68 2.22
N ILE A 348 -17.36 4.20 3.41
CA ILE A 348 -17.56 5.01 4.61
C ILE A 348 -16.67 4.49 5.74
N ALA A 349 -16.51 5.25 6.81
CA ALA A 349 -15.60 4.92 7.92
C ALA A 349 -15.80 3.49 8.47
N THR A 350 -17.06 3.02 8.59
CA THR A 350 -17.36 1.65 9.07
C THR A 350 -16.94 0.55 8.09
N ASP A 351 -16.72 0.85 6.82
CA ASP A 351 -16.18 -0.14 5.88
C ASP A 351 -14.67 -0.34 6.13
N TYR A 352 -13.92 0.72 6.41
CA TYR A 352 -12.52 0.63 6.84
C TYR A 352 -12.38 -0.08 8.19
N GLU A 353 -13.32 0.17 9.13
CA GLU A 353 -13.39 -0.56 10.39
C GLU A 353 -13.51 -2.07 10.16
N ALA A 354 -14.44 -2.48 9.31
CA ALA A 354 -14.69 -3.89 9.00
C ALA A 354 -13.48 -4.57 8.31
N MET A 355 -12.83 -3.88 7.36
CA MET A 355 -11.62 -4.38 6.70
C MET A 355 -10.49 -4.54 7.71
N ALA A 356 -10.23 -3.53 8.53
CA ALA A 356 -9.19 -3.56 9.56
C ALA A 356 -9.46 -4.63 10.63
N ALA A 357 -10.72 -4.81 11.06
CA ALA A 357 -11.11 -5.87 12.00
C ALA A 357 -10.76 -7.26 11.46
N SER A 358 -11.05 -7.50 10.18
CA SER A 358 -10.76 -8.78 9.53
C SER A 358 -9.27 -9.05 9.40
N LEU A 359 -8.47 -8.02 9.07
CA LEU A 359 -7.02 -8.11 9.06
C LEU A 359 -6.47 -8.34 10.47
N GLY A 360 -7.01 -7.67 11.48
CA GLY A 360 -6.64 -7.88 12.89
C GLY A 360 -6.88 -9.32 13.35
N ILE A 361 -7.99 -9.93 12.97
CA ILE A 361 -8.28 -11.32 13.25
C ILE A 361 -7.29 -12.24 12.51
N ALA A 362 -7.02 -11.99 11.24
CA ALA A 362 -6.12 -12.80 10.43
C ALA A 362 -4.67 -12.77 10.92
N MET A 363 -4.23 -11.67 11.53
CA MET A 363 -2.87 -11.45 12.03
C MET A 363 -2.75 -11.57 13.56
N ASP A 364 -3.75 -12.11 14.25
CA ASP A 364 -3.78 -12.13 15.72
C ASP A 364 -3.49 -10.78 16.37
N ARG A 365 -3.81 -9.67 15.66
CA ARG A 365 -3.61 -8.26 16.03
C ARG A 365 -2.16 -7.90 16.35
N THR A 366 -1.22 -8.54 15.70
CA THR A 366 0.21 -8.26 15.89
C THR A 366 0.91 -8.03 14.55
N ASN A 367 2.15 -7.60 14.58
CA ASN A 367 3.05 -7.49 13.42
C ASN A 367 2.39 -6.79 12.21
N THR A 368 1.60 -5.74 12.49
CA THR A 368 0.89 -4.99 11.46
C THR A 368 1.23 -3.51 11.53
N VAL A 369 1.52 -2.90 10.38
CA VAL A 369 1.77 -1.46 10.27
C VAL A 369 0.90 -0.89 9.16
N PHE A 370 0.07 0.08 9.51
CA PHE A 370 -0.68 0.91 8.57
C PHE A 370 0.17 2.13 8.18
N LEU A 371 0.27 2.43 6.90
CA LEU A 371 0.98 3.60 6.38
C LEU A 371 -0.01 4.47 5.61
N LEU A 372 -0.13 5.74 6.00
CA LEU A 372 -1.02 6.71 5.35
C LEU A 372 -0.58 6.91 3.90
N GLU A 373 -1.51 6.70 2.96
CA GLU A 373 -1.36 7.01 1.54
C GLU A 373 -2.28 8.17 1.13
N GLY A 374 -3.27 7.96 0.25
CA GLY A 374 -4.25 8.94 -0.17
C GLY A 374 -5.31 9.29 0.89
N GLY A 375 -6.26 10.09 0.49
CA GLY A 375 -7.34 10.65 1.33
C GLY A 375 -7.22 12.17 1.45
N TYR A 376 -8.18 12.89 0.84
CA TYR A 376 -8.07 14.34 0.61
C TYR A 376 -9.23 15.12 1.22
N ASN A 377 -10.26 14.43 1.71
CA ASN A 377 -11.26 15.00 2.60
C ASN A 377 -10.82 14.81 4.06
N LEU A 378 -10.46 15.91 4.73
CA LEU A 378 -9.86 15.86 6.08
C LEU A 378 -10.76 15.20 7.12
N ARG A 379 -12.09 15.43 7.04
CA ARG A 379 -13.05 14.80 7.95
C ARG A 379 -13.13 13.30 7.71
N ALA A 380 -13.22 12.88 6.46
CA ALA A 380 -13.24 11.48 6.08
C ALA A 380 -11.95 10.76 6.50
N VAL A 381 -10.78 11.38 6.30
CA VAL A 381 -9.49 10.83 6.78
C VAL A 381 -9.52 10.62 8.30
N LYS A 382 -9.92 11.64 9.07
CA LYS A 382 -9.99 11.55 10.53
C LYS A 382 -10.91 10.41 10.98
N GLU A 383 -12.16 10.39 10.50
CA GLU A 383 -13.17 9.41 10.87
C GLU A 383 -12.74 7.98 10.46
N SER A 384 -12.16 7.82 9.27
CA SER A 384 -11.73 6.52 8.76
C SER A 384 -10.48 5.99 9.47
N VAL A 385 -9.54 6.85 9.87
CA VAL A 385 -8.39 6.44 10.70
C VAL A 385 -8.87 5.96 12.07
N THR A 386 -9.78 6.70 12.73
CA THR A 386 -10.37 6.27 14.00
C THR A 386 -11.01 4.89 13.87
N ALA A 387 -11.83 4.70 12.84
CA ALA A 387 -12.52 3.45 12.56
C ALA A 387 -11.54 2.30 12.25
N THR A 388 -10.48 2.57 11.47
CA THR A 388 -9.44 1.60 11.15
C THR A 388 -8.75 1.07 12.42
N LEU A 389 -8.31 1.97 13.30
CA LEU A 389 -7.59 1.56 14.51
C LEU A 389 -8.52 0.84 15.49
N ASN A 390 -9.76 1.28 15.64
CA ASN A 390 -10.77 0.60 16.46
C ASN A 390 -11.10 -0.79 15.89
N GLY A 391 -11.30 -0.89 14.58
CA GLY A 391 -11.55 -2.15 13.90
C GLY A 391 -10.42 -3.15 14.12
N PHE A 392 -9.18 -2.74 13.88
CA PHE A 392 -8.01 -3.61 14.06
C PHE A 392 -7.84 -4.05 15.52
N ALA A 393 -7.94 -3.12 16.46
CA ALA A 393 -7.70 -3.41 17.88
C ALA A 393 -8.82 -4.22 18.54
N PHE A 394 -10.08 -3.93 18.21
CA PHE A 394 -11.23 -4.42 18.98
C PHE A 394 -12.31 -5.14 18.16
N GLY A 395 -12.26 -5.03 16.83
CA GLY A 395 -13.25 -5.68 15.97
C GLY A 395 -13.31 -7.18 16.19
N SER A 396 -14.49 -7.70 16.51
CA SER A 396 -14.68 -9.11 16.89
C SER A 396 -15.31 -9.96 15.79
N LEU A 397 -15.83 -9.34 14.74
CA LEU A 397 -16.52 -10.03 13.67
C LEU A 397 -15.71 -9.92 12.37
N PRO A 398 -15.39 -11.06 11.74
CA PRO A 398 -14.80 -11.05 10.41
C PRO A 398 -15.84 -10.54 9.40
N ILE A 399 -15.35 -10.06 8.26
CA ILE A 399 -16.20 -9.72 7.11
C ILE A 399 -16.96 -10.98 6.68
N GLU A 400 -18.30 -10.87 6.66
CA GLU A 400 -19.15 -11.92 6.10
C GLU A 400 -19.21 -11.82 4.57
N ARG A 401 -19.11 -12.98 3.91
CA ARG A 401 -19.30 -13.07 2.46
C ARG A 401 -20.73 -12.61 2.10
N PRO A 402 -20.89 -11.64 1.19
CA PRO A 402 -22.20 -11.22 0.71
C PRO A 402 -22.95 -12.40 0.08
N ARG A 403 -24.30 -12.41 0.23
CA ARG A 403 -25.15 -13.48 -0.34
C ARG A 403 -25.08 -13.58 -1.87
N THR A 404 -24.79 -12.48 -2.53
CA THR A 404 -24.59 -12.41 -3.99
C THR A 404 -23.22 -11.79 -4.23
N GLY A 405 -22.37 -12.47 -5.00
CA GLY A 405 -21.04 -11.99 -5.37
C GLY A 405 -21.10 -10.70 -6.21
N ASP A 406 -19.99 -10.01 -6.22
CA ASP A 406 -19.74 -8.89 -7.12
C ASP A 406 -19.08 -9.43 -8.40
N PRO A 407 -19.60 -9.12 -9.61
CA PRO A 407 -19.04 -9.66 -10.86
C PRO A 407 -17.55 -9.31 -11.08
N TRP A 408 -17.08 -8.18 -10.56
CA TRP A 408 -15.67 -7.79 -10.66
C TRP A 408 -14.79 -8.63 -9.72
N VAL A 409 -15.32 -8.95 -8.53
CA VAL A 409 -14.67 -9.89 -7.61
C VAL A 409 -14.69 -11.31 -8.15
N ASP A 410 -15.79 -11.73 -8.82
CA ASP A 410 -15.87 -13.03 -9.51
C ASP A 410 -14.72 -13.19 -10.53
N HIS A 411 -14.37 -12.12 -11.26
CA HIS A 411 -13.25 -12.14 -12.19
C HIS A 411 -11.90 -12.30 -11.48
N ALA A 412 -11.68 -11.58 -10.38
CA ALA A 412 -10.48 -11.74 -9.58
C ALA A 412 -10.37 -13.17 -9.01
N VAL A 413 -11.45 -13.71 -8.44
CA VAL A 413 -11.50 -15.10 -7.98
C VAL A 413 -11.12 -16.07 -9.10
N ALA A 414 -11.65 -15.90 -10.32
CA ALA A 414 -11.37 -16.80 -11.43
C ALA A 414 -9.88 -16.79 -11.86
N VAL A 415 -9.22 -15.62 -11.82
CA VAL A 415 -7.80 -15.51 -12.18
C VAL A 415 -6.92 -16.02 -11.03
N ASP A 416 -7.18 -15.59 -9.80
CA ASP A 416 -6.33 -15.91 -8.65
C ASP A 416 -6.47 -17.37 -8.20
N SER A 417 -7.62 -18.04 -8.51
CA SER A 417 -7.78 -19.48 -8.30
C SER A 417 -6.80 -20.35 -9.13
N LEU A 418 -6.08 -19.77 -10.07
CA LEU A 418 -4.98 -20.46 -10.74
C LEU A 418 -3.75 -20.67 -9.83
N PHE A 419 -3.66 -19.93 -8.74
CA PHE A 419 -2.51 -19.89 -7.83
C PHE A 419 -2.89 -20.16 -6.38
N TRP A 420 -4.14 -19.89 -5.98
CA TRP A 420 -4.66 -19.95 -4.62
C TRP A 420 -5.95 -20.75 -4.55
N ASP A 421 -6.22 -21.38 -3.42
CA ASP A 421 -7.48 -22.07 -3.15
C ASP A 421 -8.54 -21.03 -2.69
N LEU A 422 -9.49 -20.69 -3.58
CA LEU A 422 -10.49 -19.65 -3.37
C LEU A 422 -11.94 -20.17 -3.42
N ASP A 423 -12.18 -21.41 -3.05
CA ASP A 423 -13.50 -22.06 -3.06
C ASP A 423 -14.56 -21.42 -2.14
#